data_a5206ef28426bf04b6486f839e0ab65d
#
_entry.id   a5206ef28426bf04b6486f839e0ab65d
#
_cell.length_a   1.000
_cell.length_b   1.000
_cell.length_c   1.000
_cell.angle_alpha   90.00
_cell.angle_beta   90.00
_cell.angle_gamma   90.00
#
_symmetry.space_group_name_H-M   'P 1'
#
loop_
_entity.id
_entity.type
_entity.pdbx_description
1 polymer ?
#
loop_
_entity_poly.entity_id
_entity_poly.type
_entity_poly.pdbx_seq_one_letter_code
_entity_poly.pdbx_strand_id
1 'polypeptide(L)'
;MDTTTRPSLWKYFILCLTKKYCAFSGTAPRREFWGFFLFMNLFSFIFSLVGGVIVAVTLPWGELAAMQDPEQMQAILFIRIASFFFITQIVLLVLYLPILGVTIRRLRDAGFNTAWGYGYLGLGVIIFLNWAILERFQYPGGTATQFLGIISTAYGLLLLILACFPTRPAVESTPE
;
A
#
# COMPACT_ATOMS: atom_id res chain seq x y z
N MET A 1 19.48 33.52 14.53
CA MET A 1 18.27 33.21 13.73
C MET A 1 18.52 31.85 13.09
N ASP A 2 18.14 30.76 13.79
CA ASP A 2 18.21 29.41 13.24
C ASP A 2 17.11 29.25 12.19
N THR A 3 17.50 29.26 10.95
CA THR A 3 16.64 28.81 9.86
C THR A 3 16.42 27.33 10.06
N THR A 4 15.35 26.96 10.75
CA THR A 4 14.90 25.59 10.88
C THR A 4 14.63 25.08 9.47
N THR A 5 15.65 24.50 8.84
CA THR A 5 15.55 23.86 7.53
C THR A 5 14.51 22.76 7.62
N ARG A 6 13.36 23.01 7.00
CA ARG A 6 12.26 22.05 6.97
C ARG A 6 12.80 20.70 6.45
N PRO A 7 12.54 19.56 7.12
CA PRO A 7 13.06 18.27 6.70
C PRO A 7 12.73 17.99 5.23
N SER A 8 13.67 17.37 4.50
CA SER A 8 13.44 16.94 3.13
C SER A 8 12.36 15.84 3.10
N LEU A 9 11.69 15.67 1.96
CA LEU A 9 10.68 14.62 1.79
C LEU A 9 11.24 13.23 2.06
N TRP A 10 12.49 12.99 1.66
CA TRP A 10 13.22 11.75 1.94
C TRP A 10 13.40 11.49 3.44
N LYS A 11 13.71 12.51 4.22
CA LYS A 11 13.82 12.39 5.69
C LYS A 11 12.49 11.97 6.31
N TYR A 12 11.37 12.49 5.81
CA TYR A 12 10.04 12.05 6.27
C TYR A 12 9.76 10.60 5.94
N PHE A 13 10.14 10.13 4.74
CA PHE A 13 10.00 8.74 4.35
C PHE A 13 10.77 7.80 5.31
N ILE A 14 12.06 8.06 5.53
CA ILE A 14 12.88 7.28 6.46
C ILE A 14 12.33 7.35 7.89
N LEU A 15 11.87 8.52 8.34
CA LEU A 15 11.29 8.69 9.67
C LEU A 15 10.05 7.80 9.86
N CYS A 16 9.18 7.71 8.86
CA CYS A 16 7.99 6.87 8.91
C CYS A 16 8.34 5.37 8.89
N LEU A 17 9.38 4.96 8.17
CA LEU A 17 9.81 3.56 8.13
C LEU A 17 10.58 3.11 9.38
N THR A 18 11.16 4.03 10.14
CA THR A 18 12.00 3.70 11.30
C THR A 18 11.33 4.09 12.62
N LYS A 19 11.37 5.38 12.94
CA LYS A 19 10.91 5.88 14.26
C LYS A 19 9.39 5.92 14.41
N LYS A 20 8.65 6.07 13.29
CA LYS A 20 7.19 6.19 13.30
C LYS A 20 6.50 5.01 12.61
N TYR A 21 7.13 3.84 12.55
CA TYR A 21 6.63 2.68 11.83
C TYR A 21 5.21 2.27 12.25
N CYS A 22 4.95 2.19 13.57
CA CYS A 22 3.65 1.88 14.14
C CYS A 22 3.09 3.05 14.95
N ALA A 23 3.43 4.31 14.60
CA ALA A 23 2.95 5.46 15.33
C ALA A 23 1.56 5.87 14.81
N PHE A 24 0.52 5.48 15.53
CA PHE A 24 -0.87 5.86 15.24
C PHE A 24 -1.34 7.09 16.02
N SER A 25 -0.53 7.60 16.96
CA SER A 25 -0.78 8.81 17.74
C SER A 25 -0.15 10.06 17.13
N GLY A 26 -0.61 11.25 17.54
CA GLY A 26 -0.13 12.53 17.02
C GLY A 26 -0.74 12.92 15.67
N THR A 27 -0.14 13.89 14.99
CA THR A 27 -0.57 14.47 13.72
C THR A 27 0.54 14.34 12.67
N ALA A 28 0.17 14.41 11.41
CA ALA A 28 1.11 14.38 10.29
C ALA A 28 0.81 15.54 9.32
N PRO A 29 1.74 16.49 9.15
CA PRO A 29 1.58 17.56 8.19
C PRO A 29 1.53 17.00 6.76
N ARG A 30 0.94 17.76 5.82
CA ARG A 30 0.84 17.37 4.41
C ARG A 30 2.18 16.90 3.82
N ARG A 31 3.28 17.57 4.14
CA ARG A 31 4.61 17.20 3.62
C ARG A 31 5.07 15.82 4.09
N GLU A 32 4.76 15.42 5.33
CA GLU A 32 5.08 14.09 5.85
C GLU A 32 4.28 13.01 5.09
N PHE A 33 2.96 13.23 4.94
CA PHE A 33 2.07 12.32 4.23
C PHE A 33 2.48 12.17 2.76
N TRP A 34 2.55 13.27 2.02
CA TRP A 34 2.87 13.24 0.59
C TRP A 34 4.29 12.78 0.30
N GLY A 35 5.26 13.14 1.18
CA GLY A 35 6.62 12.64 1.08
C GLY A 35 6.68 11.13 1.25
N PHE A 36 6.00 10.59 2.26
CA PHE A 36 5.93 9.14 2.45
C PHE A 36 5.21 8.45 1.29
N PHE A 37 4.06 8.95 0.88
CA PHE A 37 3.25 8.40 -0.21
C PHE A 37 4.01 8.38 -1.54
N LEU A 38 4.71 9.46 -1.89
CA LEU A 38 5.50 9.56 -3.11
C LEU A 38 6.60 8.49 -3.16
N PHE A 39 7.42 8.42 -2.10
CA PHE A 39 8.52 7.46 -2.07
C PHE A 39 8.05 6.01 -1.97
N MET A 40 6.92 5.76 -1.31
CA MET A 40 6.28 4.45 -1.30
C MET A 40 5.88 3.99 -2.71
N ASN A 41 5.20 4.87 -3.46
CA ASN A 41 4.80 4.55 -4.83
C ASN A 41 6.02 4.35 -5.74
N LEU A 42 7.03 5.22 -5.62
CA LEU A 42 8.28 5.08 -6.37
C LEU A 42 9.00 3.76 -6.05
N PHE A 43 9.09 3.42 -4.77
CA PHE A 43 9.68 2.15 -4.34
C PHE A 43 8.89 0.95 -4.89
N SER A 44 7.56 0.95 -4.77
CA SER A 44 6.70 -0.11 -5.30
C SER A 44 6.83 -0.25 -6.81
N PHE A 45 6.91 0.87 -7.53
CA PHE A 45 7.11 0.88 -8.99
C PHE A 45 8.46 0.27 -9.38
N ILE A 46 9.55 0.70 -8.76
CA ILE A 46 10.90 0.16 -9.01
C ILE A 46 10.94 -1.33 -8.66
N PHE A 47 10.38 -1.71 -7.51
CA PHE A 47 10.32 -3.11 -7.08
C PHE A 47 9.57 -3.99 -8.08
N SER A 48 8.41 -3.52 -8.57
CA SER A 48 7.63 -4.22 -9.59
C SER A 48 8.37 -4.33 -10.93
N LEU A 49 9.06 -3.26 -11.34
CA LEU A 49 9.83 -3.26 -12.57
C LEU A 49 10.99 -4.27 -12.50
N VAL A 50 11.78 -4.20 -11.44
CA VAL A 50 12.92 -5.12 -11.22
C VAL A 50 12.44 -6.56 -11.12
N GLY A 51 11.40 -6.80 -10.33
CA GLY A 51 10.83 -8.14 -10.18
C GLY A 51 10.24 -8.68 -11.49
N GLY A 52 9.56 -7.86 -12.27
CA GLY A 52 9.06 -8.22 -13.59
C GLY A 52 10.18 -8.61 -14.56
N VAL A 53 11.30 -7.84 -14.55
CA VAL A 53 12.50 -8.18 -15.34
C VAL A 53 13.10 -9.50 -14.87
N ILE A 54 13.22 -9.73 -13.57
CA ILE A 54 13.75 -10.99 -13.01
C ILE A 54 12.88 -12.17 -13.47
N VAL A 55 11.56 -12.05 -13.34
CA VAL A 55 10.62 -13.09 -13.81
C VAL A 55 10.83 -13.35 -15.32
N ALA A 56 10.86 -12.28 -16.12
CA ALA A 56 11.03 -12.42 -17.58
C ALA A 56 12.34 -13.10 -17.97
N VAL A 57 13.47 -12.75 -17.33
CA VAL A 57 14.78 -13.32 -17.63
C VAL A 57 14.92 -14.77 -17.12
N THR A 58 14.26 -15.12 -16.02
CA THR A 58 14.31 -16.47 -15.45
C THR A 58 13.29 -17.45 -16.03
N LEU A 59 12.43 -17.00 -16.95
CA LEU A 59 11.53 -17.88 -17.67
C LEU A 59 12.31 -18.80 -18.63
N PRO A 60 11.98 -20.10 -18.67
CA PRO A 60 12.63 -21.07 -19.57
C PRO A 60 12.06 -20.93 -20.99
N TRP A 61 12.39 -19.85 -21.69
CA TRP A 61 11.85 -19.54 -23.02
C TRP A 61 12.03 -20.64 -24.06
N GLY A 62 13.18 -21.34 -24.01
CA GLY A 62 13.44 -22.45 -24.92
C GLY A 62 12.51 -23.63 -24.69
N GLU A 63 12.24 -23.98 -23.44
CA GLU A 63 11.30 -25.04 -23.09
C GLU A 63 9.86 -24.64 -23.41
N LEU A 64 9.49 -23.41 -23.09
CA LEU A 64 8.16 -22.85 -23.40
C LEU A 64 7.89 -22.84 -24.90
N ALA A 65 8.87 -22.49 -25.73
CA ALA A 65 8.74 -22.48 -27.19
C ALA A 65 8.64 -23.89 -27.78
N ALA A 66 9.19 -24.91 -27.11
CA ALA A 66 9.12 -26.30 -27.54
C ALA A 66 7.86 -27.05 -27.04
N MET A 67 7.12 -26.47 -26.10
CA MET A 67 5.90 -27.06 -25.56
C MET A 67 4.77 -27.01 -26.58
N GLN A 68 4.17 -28.19 -26.84
CA GLN A 68 2.98 -28.30 -27.68
C GLN A 68 1.67 -28.26 -26.87
N ASP A 69 1.78 -28.46 -25.56
CA ASP A 69 0.63 -28.48 -24.65
C ASP A 69 0.42 -27.09 -24.02
N PRO A 70 -0.67 -26.38 -24.39
CA PRO A 70 -0.99 -25.06 -23.86
C PRO A 70 -1.24 -25.05 -22.34
N GLU A 71 -1.76 -26.14 -21.77
CA GLU A 71 -2.07 -26.22 -20.35
C GLU A 71 -0.80 -26.23 -19.50
N GLN A 72 0.22 -27.01 -19.91
CA GLN A 72 1.52 -27.04 -19.24
C GLN A 72 2.23 -25.69 -19.32
N MET A 73 2.19 -25.03 -20.49
CA MET A 73 2.76 -23.70 -20.67
C MET A 73 2.09 -22.67 -19.72
N GLN A 74 0.75 -22.67 -19.66
CA GLN A 74 0.02 -21.78 -18.75
C GLN A 74 0.35 -22.06 -17.29
N ALA A 75 0.47 -23.34 -16.89
CA ALA A 75 0.81 -23.69 -15.51
C ALA A 75 2.19 -23.16 -15.10
N ILE A 76 3.22 -23.26 -15.95
CA ILE A 76 4.55 -22.73 -15.65
C ILE A 76 4.52 -21.21 -15.53
N LEU A 77 3.87 -20.53 -16.47
CA LEU A 77 3.72 -19.07 -16.43
C LEU A 77 2.98 -18.64 -15.17
N PHE A 78 1.87 -19.31 -14.84
CA PHE A 78 1.09 -19.02 -13.65
C PHE A 78 1.92 -19.18 -12.36
N ILE A 79 2.64 -20.28 -12.19
CA ILE A 79 3.48 -20.52 -11.01
C ILE A 79 4.54 -19.43 -10.85
N ARG A 80 5.21 -19.03 -11.94
CA ARG A 80 6.25 -18.00 -11.90
C ARG A 80 5.68 -16.62 -11.54
N ILE A 81 4.59 -16.24 -12.18
CA ILE A 81 3.90 -14.98 -11.91
C ILE A 81 3.34 -14.98 -10.48
N ALA A 82 2.66 -16.05 -10.05
CA ALA A 82 2.11 -16.18 -8.71
C ALA A 82 3.19 -16.09 -7.62
N SER A 83 4.35 -16.73 -7.83
CA SER A 83 5.48 -16.63 -6.89
C SER A 83 5.97 -15.19 -6.72
N PHE A 84 6.08 -14.43 -7.81
CA PHE A 84 6.44 -13.02 -7.75
C PHE A 84 5.38 -12.18 -7.02
N PHE A 85 4.10 -12.41 -7.33
CA PHE A 85 2.99 -11.74 -6.62
C PHE A 85 3.02 -12.05 -5.14
N PHE A 86 3.28 -13.29 -4.74
CA PHE A 86 3.35 -13.68 -3.32
C PHE A 86 4.46 -12.93 -2.58
N ILE A 87 5.66 -12.85 -3.15
CA ILE A 87 6.77 -12.07 -2.57
C ILE A 87 6.39 -10.60 -2.46
N THR A 88 5.76 -10.05 -3.50
CA THR A 88 5.30 -8.66 -3.52
C THR A 88 4.28 -8.40 -2.40
N GLN A 89 3.34 -9.31 -2.15
CA GLN A 89 2.36 -9.18 -1.06
C GLN A 89 3.01 -9.16 0.32
N ILE A 90 4.05 -9.97 0.55
CA ILE A 90 4.79 -9.93 1.81
C ILE A 90 5.46 -8.57 2.01
N VAL A 91 6.12 -8.04 0.98
CA VAL A 91 6.75 -6.71 1.05
C VAL A 91 5.71 -5.61 1.31
N LEU A 92 4.59 -5.65 0.60
CA LEU A 92 3.50 -4.68 0.78
C LEU A 92 2.87 -4.78 2.18
N LEU A 93 2.75 -5.99 2.74
CA LEU A 93 2.22 -6.18 4.11
C LEU A 93 3.12 -5.50 5.14
N VAL A 94 4.44 -5.62 5.02
CA VAL A 94 5.40 -4.92 5.89
C VAL A 94 5.24 -3.40 5.76
N LEU A 95 5.05 -2.89 4.55
CA LEU A 95 4.91 -1.46 4.28
C LEU A 95 3.49 -0.92 4.58
N TYR A 96 2.52 -1.80 4.81
CA TYR A 96 1.13 -1.41 5.08
C TYR A 96 0.96 -0.68 6.42
N LEU A 97 1.69 -1.11 7.47
CA LEU A 97 1.60 -0.48 8.78
C LEU A 97 2.05 0.99 8.79
N PRO A 98 3.22 1.36 8.23
CA PRO A 98 3.62 2.77 8.20
C PRO A 98 2.73 3.64 7.32
N ILE A 99 2.20 3.14 6.20
CA ILE A 99 1.26 3.93 5.37
C ILE A 99 -0.05 4.17 6.12
N LEU A 100 -0.55 3.17 6.83
CA LEU A 100 -1.73 3.30 7.67
C LEU A 100 -1.50 4.30 8.80
N GLY A 101 -0.34 4.21 9.48
CA GLY A 101 0.03 5.12 10.57
C GLY A 101 0.09 6.57 10.13
N VAL A 102 0.73 6.85 8.98
CA VAL A 102 0.80 8.22 8.45
C VAL A 102 -0.57 8.72 7.98
N THR A 103 -1.41 7.85 7.41
CA THR A 103 -2.77 8.17 6.97
C THR A 103 -3.66 8.55 8.15
N ILE A 104 -3.67 7.75 9.22
CA ILE A 104 -4.45 8.03 10.44
C ILE A 104 -4.01 9.34 11.08
N ARG A 105 -2.71 9.59 11.18
CA ARG A 105 -2.17 10.86 11.71
C ARG A 105 -2.56 12.05 10.83
N ARG A 106 -2.60 11.84 9.50
CA ARG A 106 -3.02 12.88 8.56
C ARG A 106 -4.51 13.20 8.65
N LEU A 107 -5.37 12.18 8.76
CA LEU A 107 -6.81 12.37 8.96
C LEU A 107 -7.08 13.18 10.24
N ARG A 108 -6.37 12.87 11.33
CA ARG A 108 -6.48 13.62 12.58
C ARG A 108 -6.02 15.07 12.42
N ASP A 109 -4.94 15.31 11.71
CA ASP A 109 -4.41 16.65 11.41
C ASP A 109 -5.40 17.49 10.58
N ALA A 110 -6.12 16.87 9.67
CA ALA A 110 -7.19 17.48 8.89
C ALA A 110 -8.53 17.58 9.65
N GLY A 111 -8.60 17.03 10.87
CA GLY A 111 -9.79 17.07 11.73
C GLY A 111 -10.89 16.08 11.33
N PHE A 112 -10.54 15.04 10.58
CA PHE A 112 -11.45 13.93 10.28
C PHE A 112 -11.38 12.85 11.34
N ASN A 113 -12.46 12.05 11.43
CA ASN A 113 -12.48 10.90 12.32
C ASN A 113 -11.46 9.83 11.85
N THR A 114 -10.59 9.42 12.77
CA THR A 114 -9.58 8.39 12.52
C THR A 114 -10.17 7.00 12.23
N ALA A 115 -11.46 6.79 12.55
CA ALA A 115 -12.18 5.58 12.23
C ALA A 115 -12.14 5.25 10.72
N TRP A 116 -12.05 6.23 9.84
CA TRP A 116 -11.85 6.04 8.41
C TRP A 116 -10.55 5.31 8.08
N GLY A 117 -9.46 5.61 8.76
CA GLY A 117 -8.19 4.90 8.59
C GLY A 117 -8.26 3.46 9.08
N TYR A 118 -8.87 3.23 10.25
CA TYR A 118 -9.08 1.87 10.78
C TYR A 118 -10.06 1.05 9.94
N GLY A 119 -11.07 1.69 9.35
CA GLY A 119 -11.96 1.03 8.39
C GLY A 119 -11.23 0.50 7.17
N TYR A 120 -10.25 1.26 6.66
CA TYR A 120 -9.39 0.80 5.56
C TYR A 120 -8.51 -0.40 5.96
N LEU A 121 -8.01 -0.42 7.20
CA LEU A 121 -7.31 -1.59 7.75
C LEU A 121 -8.21 -2.82 7.76
N GLY A 122 -9.43 -2.70 8.28
CA GLY A 122 -10.41 -3.79 8.32
C GLY A 122 -10.72 -4.35 6.93
N LEU A 123 -10.92 -3.45 5.96
CA LEU A 123 -11.15 -3.83 4.58
C LEU A 123 -9.95 -4.57 3.98
N GLY A 124 -8.72 -4.11 4.25
CA GLY A 124 -7.48 -4.78 3.83
C GLY A 124 -7.37 -6.20 4.39
N VAL A 125 -7.70 -6.40 5.66
CA VAL A 125 -7.74 -7.73 6.29
C VAL A 125 -8.79 -8.62 5.62
N ILE A 126 -9.99 -8.10 5.35
CA ILE A 126 -11.05 -8.85 4.66
C ILE A 126 -10.58 -9.30 3.28
N ILE A 127 -9.96 -8.41 2.51
CA ILE A 127 -9.44 -8.73 1.18
C ILE A 127 -8.35 -9.80 1.26
N PHE A 128 -7.43 -9.67 2.21
CA PHE A 128 -6.36 -10.64 2.42
C PHE A 128 -6.91 -12.03 2.79
N LEU A 129 -7.85 -12.10 3.71
CA LEU A 129 -8.51 -13.35 4.09
C LEU A 129 -9.31 -13.94 2.93
N ASN A 130 -10.05 -13.11 2.20
CA ASN A 130 -10.79 -13.56 1.02
C ASN A 130 -9.85 -14.18 -0.03
N TRP A 131 -8.74 -13.51 -0.32
CA TRP A 131 -7.71 -14.03 -1.22
C TRP A 131 -7.12 -15.36 -0.71
N ALA A 132 -6.71 -15.44 0.56
CA ALA A 132 -6.11 -16.63 1.16
C ALA A 132 -7.08 -17.83 1.17
N ILE A 133 -8.38 -17.59 1.39
CA ILE A 133 -9.40 -18.62 1.42
C ILE A 133 -9.76 -19.09 0.01
N LEU A 134 -9.99 -18.17 -0.92
CA LEU A 134 -10.42 -18.50 -2.29
C LEU A 134 -9.34 -19.23 -3.07
N GLU A 135 -8.06 -18.86 -2.92
CA GLU A 135 -6.96 -19.62 -3.54
C GLU A 135 -6.85 -21.03 -2.98
N ARG A 136 -7.11 -21.23 -1.69
CA ARG A 136 -7.06 -22.55 -1.06
C ARG A 136 -8.13 -23.49 -1.59
N PHE A 137 -9.30 -22.98 -1.98
CA PHE A 137 -10.44 -23.78 -2.44
C PHE A 137 -10.60 -23.81 -3.97
N GLN A 138 -9.60 -23.36 -4.73
CA GLN A 138 -9.63 -23.35 -6.21
C GLN A 138 -10.88 -22.69 -6.83
N TYR A 139 -11.50 -21.76 -6.13
CA TYR A 139 -12.54 -20.93 -6.73
C TYR A 139 -11.88 -19.89 -7.64
N PRO A 140 -12.04 -19.98 -8.98
CA PRO A 140 -11.48 -18.96 -9.88
C PRO A 140 -12.09 -17.62 -9.49
N GLY A 141 -11.22 -16.60 -9.32
CA GLY A 141 -11.51 -15.27 -8.80
C GLY A 141 -12.91 -14.77 -9.11
N GLY A 142 -13.82 -15.03 -8.16
CA GLY A 142 -15.22 -14.77 -8.37
C GLY A 142 -15.48 -13.26 -8.39
N THR A 143 -16.64 -12.90 -8.85
CA THR A 143 -17.19 -11.54 -8.85
C THR A 143 -16.97 -10.83 -7.51
N ALA A 144 -17.00 -11.57 -6.38
CA ALA A 144 -16.74 -11.04 -5.04
C ALA A 144 -15.36 -10.39 -4.88
N THR A 145 -14.28 -11.02 -5.38
CA THR A 145 -12.92 -10.46 -5.30
C THR A 145 -12.79 -9.18 -6.13
N GLN A 146 -13.43 -9.15 -7.29
CA GLN A 146 -13.45 -7.95 -8.14
C GLN A 146 -14.19 -6.80 -7.45
N PHE A 147 -15.37 -7.06 -6.87
CA PHE A 147 -16.13 -6.06 -6.12
C PHE A 147 -15.36 -5.53 -4.91
N LEU A 148 -14.71 -6.39 -4.13
CA LEU A 148 -13.87 -5.97 -3.01
C LEU A 148 -12.68 -5.11 -3.48
N GLY A 149 -12.08 -5.43 -4.61
CA GLY A 149 -11.02 -4.63 -5.24
C GLY A 149 -11.51 -3.23 -5.63
N ILE A 150 -12.67 -3.12 -6.25
CA ILE A 150 -13.29 -1.84 -6.62
C ILE A 150 -13.60 -1.01 -5.37
N ILE A 151 -14.21 -1.62 -4.36
CA ILE A 151 -14.53 -0.96 -3.07
C ILE A 151 -13.25 -0.45 -2.40
N SER A 152 -12.20 -1.27 -2.34
CA SER A 152 -10.92 -0.89 -1.75
C SER A 152 -10.26 0.27 -2.49
N THR A 153 -10.30 0.26 -3.81
CA THR A 153 -9.75 1.34 -4.64
C THR A 153 -10.53 2.64 -4.41
N ALA A 154 -11.86 2.59 -4.44
CA ALA A 154 -12.71 3.75 -4.17
C ALA A 154 -12.47 4.31 -2.76
N TYR A 155 -12.35 3.43 -1.76
CA TYR A 155 -12.07 3.83 -0.39
C TYR A 155 -10.67 4.46 -0.24
N GLY A 156 -9.65 3.90 -0.89
CA GLY A 156 -8.31 4.47 -0.93
C GLY A 156 -8.27 5.86 -1.57
N LEU A 157 -8.99 6.04 -2.69
CA LEU A 157 -9.14 7.36 -3.33
C LEU A 157 -9.83 8.37 -2.40
N LEU A 158 -10.88 7.95 -1.69
CA LEU A 158 -11.53 8.79 -0.68
C LEU A 158 -10.54 9.25 0.39
N LEU A 159 -9.73 8.34 0.94
CA LEU A 159 -8.71 8.70 1.94
C LEU A 159 -7.65 9.66 1.38
N LEU A 160 -7.25 9.52 0.13
CA LEU A 160 -6.34 10.46 -0.53
C LEU A 160 -6.98 11.85 -0.67
N ILE A 161 -8.26 11.93 -1.04
CA ILE A 161 -9.00 13.19 -1.10
C ILE A 161 -9.06 13.83 0.29
N LEU A 162 -9.38 13.06 1.33
CA LEU A 162 -9.41 13.56 2.72
C LEU A 162 -8.03 14.04 3.19
N ALA A 163 -6.95 13.39 2.75
CA ALA A 163 -5.59 13.81 3.03
C ALA A 163 -5.18 15.14 2.35
N CYS A 164 -5.88 15.57 1.31
CA CYS A 164 -5.67 16.87 0.65
C CYS A 164 -6.20 18.04 1.45
N PHE A 165 -7.13 17.85 2.41
CA PHE A 165 -7.71 18.93 3.19
C PHE A 165 -6.65 19.66 4.04
N PRO A 166 -6.82 20.97 4.30
CA PRO A 166 -5.89 21.71 5.15
C PRO A 166 -5.89 21.20 6.59
N THR A 167 -4.76 21.38 7.26
CA THR A 167 -4.64 21.19 8.71
C THR A 167 -5.62 22.12 9.42
N ARG A 168 -6.42 21.58 10.34
CA ARG A 168 -7.28 22.45 11.19
C ARG A 168 -6.40 23.25 12.15
N PRO A 169 -6.63 24.57 12.27
CA PRO A 169 -5.97 25.33 13.33
C PRO A 169 -6.40 24.76 14.69
N ALA A 170 -5.44 24.68 15.62
CA ALA A 170 -5.77 24.37 17.01
C ALA A 170 -6.80 25.41 17.48
N VAL A 171 -7.92 24.95 18.05
CA VAL A 171 -8.85 25.83 18.72
C VAL A 171 -8.09 26.41 19.91
N GLU A 172 -7.74 27.67 19.85
CA GLU A 172 -7.22 28.41 21.00
C GLU A 172 -8.28 28.31 22.10
N SER A 173 -7.98 27.52 23.14
CA SER A 173 -8.79 27.56 24.34
C SER A 173 -8.64 28.96 24.92
N THR A 174 -9.64 29.82 24.72
CA THR A 174 -9.75 31.08 25.45
C THR A 174 -9.69 30.75 26.95
N PRO A 175 -8.70 31.24 27.69
CA PRO A 175 -8.73 31.11 29.15
C PRO A 175 -9.93 31.90 29.67
N GLU A 176 -10.84 31.21 30.36
CA GLU A 176 -11.85 31.85 31.22
C GLU A 176 -11.22 32.52 32.42
#